data_0657459b52110c43e35e6cef150730d4
#
_entry.id   0657459b52110c43e35e6cef150730d4
#
_cell.length_a   1.000
_cell.length_b   1.000
_cell.length_c   1.000
_cell.angle_alpha   90.00
_cell.angle_beta   90.00
_cell.angle_gamma   90.00
#
_symmetry.space_group_name_H-M   'P 1'
#
loop_
_entity.id
_entity.type
_entity.pdbx_description
1 polymer ?
#
loop_
_entity_poly.entity_id
_entity_poly.type
_entity_poly.pdbx_seq_one_letter_code
_entity_poly.pdbx_strand_id
1 'polypeptide(L)'
;MIQIVLLLASAAVLMQPMLIAWFNGAGYYVRGIDLIFGREVPGDKYGMVPQTEFALAGVALVLALASHLMRNRDKGAFLTTLCTAVTLVLFCTMLLPKSSSAAKTSPVIAAMRENAFQPAVYILLALLLLAICAGVLLILSRPVMRGDLKRHRWIYIMAAPVLVYVLIFFYYPMYGTIMAFKDYVPRLGILGSPWVGLDNFRKFFASSYFWRLIRNTVSIGGLTLIFDFITPILFALFLNEVTSNKFKRVVQTATYLPHFISLVVVCGLLTTFLAREGLVNQVLITLGMSPEKAQNLLGKPEYYWTIYVISNIWQKFGWGSIVYFAAVTNIDPQLYEAAELDGATRMQKMLRVTLPGIAPTAVVMLIMAVGNIMNVGYEKTILLYNSQTYPTADIISSYVYRMGIVNQDYGYSTAVGLFNTLINLVLVVVTNKISRRVSETSLW
;
A
#
# COMPACT_ATOMS: atom_id res chain seq x y z
N MET A 1 33.20 -15.26 10.46
CA MET A 1 34.02 -15.28 9.26
C MET A 1 33.21 -15.14 7.97
N ILE A 2 32.27 -16.05 7.65
CA ILE A 2 31.48 -16.01 6.41
C ILE A 2 30.66 -14.72 6.26
N GLN A 3 30.03 -14.20 7.33
CA GLN A 3 29.33 -12.90 7.29
C GLN A 3 30.23 -11.73 6.92
N ILE A 4 31.48 -11.76 7.42
CA ILE A 4 32.47 -10.73 7.07
C ILE A 4 32.84 -10.83 5.59
N VAL A 5 32.98 -12.05 5.07
CA VAL A 5 33.27 -12.29 3.64
C VAL A 5 32.10 -11.80 2.78
N LEU A 6 30.84 -12.06 3.17
CA LEU A 6 29.65 -11.55 2.50
C LEU A 6 29.61 -10.02 2.46
N LEU A 7 29.91 -9.38 3.59
CA LEU A 7 29.98 -7.92 3.67
C LEU A 7 31.10 -7.34 2.81
N LEU A 8 32.28 -7.96 2.87
CA LEU A 8 33.41 -7.52 2.04
C LEU A 8 33.14 -7.71 0.56
N ALA A 9 32.49 -8.81 0.15
CA ALA A 9 32.09 -9.03 -1.23
C ALA A 9 31.05 -8.00 -1.70
N SER A 10 30.04 -7.69 -0.87
CA SER A 10 29.05 -6.66 -1.19
C SER A 10 29.70 -5.27 -1.27
N ALA A 11 30.62 -4.96 -0.34
CA ALA A 11 31.36 -3.72 -0.35
C ALA A 11 32.27 -3.62 -1.58
N ALA A 12 32.95 -4.69 -1.97
CA ALA A 12 33.81 -4.71 -3.15
C ALA A 12 33.03 -4.43 -4.43
N VAL A 13 31.81 -4.98 -4.58
CA VAL A 13 30.94 -4.70 -5.73
C VAL A 13 30.51 -3.25 -5.76
N LEU A 14 30.17 -2.64 -4.61
CA LEU A 14 29.79 -1.24 -4.55
C LEU A 14 30.97 -0.28 -4.66
N MET A 15 32.14 -0.68 -4.17
CA MET A 15 33.34 0.12 -4.29
C MET A 15 34.00 -0.01 -5.66
N GLN A 16 33.71 -1.05 -6.43
CA GLN A 16 34.20 -1.19 -7.78
C GLN A 16 33.96 0.06 -8.64
N PRO A 17 32.76 0.68 -8.64
CA PRO A 17 32.55 1.93 -9.34
C PRO A 17 33.28 3.14 -8.71
N MET A 18 33.73 3.05 -7.47
CA MET A 18 34.53 4.10 -6.81
C MET A 18 36.02 3.96 -7.13
N LEU A 19 36.50 2.72 -7.21
CA LEU A 19 37.93 2.41 -7.42
C LEU A 19 38.29 2.36 -8.90
N ILE A 20 37.41 1.83 -9.73
CA ILE A 20 37.61 1.70 -11.18
C ILE A 20 36.89 2.87 -11.84
N ALA A 21 37.66 3.77 -12.41
CA ALA A 21 37.10 4.85 -13.22
C ALA A 21 36.56 4.25 -14.52
N TRP A 22 35.31 4.56 -14.83
CA TRP A 22 34.70 4.17 -16.09
C TRP A 22 35.10 5.17 -17.17
N PHE A 23 35.68 4.64 -18.24
CA PHE A 23 36.07 5.45 -19.40
C PHE A 23 34.85 5.65 -20.31
N ASN A 24 34.51 6.88 -20.64
CA ASN A 24 33.56 7.17 -21.70
C ASN A 24 34.29 7.45 -23.01
N GLY A 25 33.64 7.20 -24.13
CA GLY A 25 34.24 7.38 -25.46
C GLY A 25 34.70 8.81 -25.81
N ALA A 26 34.45 9.79 -24.93
CA ALA A 26 34.91 11.16 -25.03
C ALA A 26 36.22 11.41 -24.24
N GLY A 27 36.81 10.39 -23.64
CA GLY A 27 38.09 10.51 -22.88
C GLY A 27 37.91 10.91 -21.42
N TYR A 28 36.71 10.89 -20.88
CA TYR A 28 36.46 11.21 -19.48
C TYR A 28 36.34 9.94 -18.62
N TYR A 29 36.84 10.00 -17.39
CA TYR A 29 36.68 8.96 -16.41
C TYR A 29 35.51 9.28 -15.48
N VAL A 30 34.54 8.35 -15.36
CA VAL A 30 33.39 8.46 -14.47
C VAL A 30 33.56 7.45 -13.34
N ARG A 31 33.54 7.92 -12.10
CA ARG A 31 33.56 7.06 -10.92
C ARG A 31 32.13 6.78 -10.46
N GLY A 32 31.91 5.60 -9.92
CA GLY A 32 30.58 5.24 -9.41
C GLY A 32 30.05 6.18 -8.33
N ILE A 33 30.94 6.78 -7.55
CA ILE A 33 30.56 7.81 -6.55
C ILE A 33 29.97 9.05 -7.21
N ASP A 34 30.49 9.46 -8.36
CA ASP A 34 29.98 10.62 -9.09
C ASP A 34 28.55 10.35 -9.63
N LEU A 35 28.27 9.09 -9.97
CA LEU A 35 26.95 8.64 -10.37
C LEU A 35 25.94 8.62 -9.19
N ILE A 36 26.38 8.24 -7.99
CA ILE A 36 25.54 8.24 -6.79
C ILE A 36 25.16 9.67 -6.40
N PHE A 37 26.09 10.61 -6.46
CA PHE A 37 25.89 12.01 -6.04
C PHE A 37 25.36 12.92 -7.17
N GLY A 38 25.06 12.38 -8.34
CA GLY A 38 24.39 13.14 -9.39
C GLY A 38 25.26 14.18 -10.07
N ARG A 39 26.58 14.02 -10.09
CA ARG A 39 27.45 14.90 -10.85
C ARG A 39 27.21 14.74 -12.34
N GLU A 40 27.07 15.85 -13.05
CA GLU A 40 26.91 15.87 -14.48
C GLU A 40 28.15 15.26 -15.15
N VAL A 41 27.90 14.27 -15.99
CA VAL A 41 28.92 13.68 -16.81
C VAL A 41 28.93 14.42 -18.14
N PRO A 42 30.05 15.01 -18.59
CA PRO A 42 30.10 15.72 -19.87
C PRO A 42 29.67 14.81 -21.02
N GLY A 43 28.70 15.29 -21.81
CA GLY A 43 28.14 14.56 -22.95
C GLY A 43 26.94 13.69 -22.64
N ASP A 44 26.52 13.54 -21.38
CA ASP A 44 25.35 12.79 -21.01
C ASP A 44 24.15 13.70 -20.68
N LYS A 45 23.27 13.90 -21.66
CA LYS A 45 22.01 14.66 -21.45
C LYS A 45 21.02 13.93 -20.56
N TYR A 46 21.23 12.65 -20.24
CA TYR A 46 20.33 11.79 -19.50
C TYR A 46 21.00 11.08 -18.31
N GLY A 47 22.11 11.62 -17.84
CA GLY A 47 23.12 11.09 -16.91
C GLY A 47 22.70 10.48 -15.58
N MET A 48 21.46 10.04 -15.43
CA MET A 48 20.91 9.62 -14.15
C MET A 48 20.50 8.14 -14.06
N VAL A 49 20.58 7.38 -15.15
CA VAL A 49 20.09 6.00 -15.16
C VAL A 49 20.86 5.07 -14.22
N PRO A 50 22.20 5.14 -14.13
CA PRO A 50 22.93 4.31 -13.17
C PRO A 50 22.77 4.74 -11.71
N GLN A 51 22.42 5.99 -11.44
CA GLN A 51 22.35 6.52 -10.07
C GLN A 51 21.36 5.79 -9.18
N THR A 52 20.17 5.45 -9.72
CA THR A 52 19.16 4.72 -8.94
C THR A 52 19.61 3.35 -8.53
N GLU A 53 20.27 2.62 -9.44
CA GLU A 53 20.74 1.27 -9.21
C GLU A 53 21.90 1.27 -8.22
N PHE A 54 22.83 2.22 -8.34
CA PHE A 54 23.91 2.42 -7.38
C PHE A 54 23.40 2.88 -6.01
N ALA A 55 22.41 3.77 -5.94
CA ALA A 55 21.79 4.18 -4.70
C ALA A 55 21.08 3.01 -4.00
N LEU A 56 20.33 2.19 -4.75
CA LEU A 56 19.67 1.00 -4.22
C LEU A 56 20.70 -0.05 -3.75
N ALA A 57 21.78 -0.24 -4.48
CA ALA A 57 22.88 -1.11 -4.06
C ALA A 57 23.57 -0.56 -2.79
N GLY A 58 23.71 0.76 -2.65
CA GLY A 58 24.18 1.43 -1.43
C GLY A 58 23.29 1.17 -0.24
N VAL A 59 21.97 1.29 -0.41
CA VAL A 59 20.98 0.95 0.63
C VAL A 59 21.08 -0.53 1.02
N ALA A 60 21.21 -1.43 0.07
CA ALA A 60 21.38 -2.86 0.35
C ALA A 60 22.65 -3.14 1.16
N LEU A 61 23.75 -2.42 0.89
CA LEU A 61 24.97 -2.53 1.69
C LEU A 61 24.77 -2.02 3.12
N VAL A 62 24.13 -0.87 3.31
CA VAL A 62 23.82 -0.32 4.63
C VAL A 62 22.98 -1.30 5.43
N LEU A 63 21.96 -1.90 4.80
CA LEU A 63 21.12 -2.93 5.42
C LEU A 63 21.93 -4.19 5.76
N ALA A 64 22.87 -4.60 4.90
CA ALA A 64 23.76 -5.73 5.17
C ALA A 64 24.69 -5.44 6.37
N LEU A 65 25.24 -4.23 6.47
CA LEU A 65 26.02 -3.79 7.63
C LEU A 65 25.17 -3.77 8.91
N ALA A 66 23.99 -3.19 8.85
CA ALA A 66 23.07 -3.15 9.99
C ALA A 66 22.66 -4.57 10.45
N SER A 67 22.45 -5.49 9.49
CA SER A 67 22.11 -6.88 9.80
C SER A 67 23.25 -7.64 10.49
N HIS A 68 24.50 -7.29 10.20
CA HIS A 68 25.66 -7.87 10.84
C HIS A 68 25.76 -7.51 12.34
N LEU A 69 25.25 -6.33 12.71
CA LEU A 69 25.21 -5.84 14.10
C LEU A 69 24.04 -6.42 14.91
N MET A 70 23.14 -7.20 14.29
CA MET A 70 21.99 -7.77 15.00
C MET A 70 22.44 -8.75 16.08
N ARG A 71 21.79 -8.65 17.25
CA ARG A 71 22.00 -9.53 18.41
C ARG A 71 21.75 -11.02 18.07
N ASN A 72 20.82 -11.30 17.15
CA ASN A 72 20.53 -12.65 16.67
C ASN A 72 21.36 -12.96 15.42
N ARG A 73 22.44 -13.73 15.59
CA ARG A 73 23.41 -14.06 14.53
C ARG A 73 22.78 -14.80 13.33
N ASP A 74 21.72 -15.59 13.55
CA ASP A 74 21.08 -16.38 12.48
C ASP A 74 20.20 -15.48 11.60
N LYS A 75 19.43 -14.58 12.21
CA LYS A 75 18.67 -13.56 11.47
C LYS A 75 19.59 -12.60 10.74
N GLY A 76 20.71 -12.21 11.37
CA GLY A 76 21.72 -11.36 10.76
C GLY A 76 22.35 -12.03 9.53
N ALA A 77 22.72 -13.33 9.62
CA ALA A 77 23.28 -14.07 8.47
C ALA A 77 22.29 -14.18 7.30
N PHE A 78 21.03 -14.47 7.59
CA PHE A 78 19.98 -14.53 6.57
C PHE A 78 19.81 -13.17 5.87
N LEU A 79 19.68 -12.10 6.64
CA LEU A 79 19.45 -10.75 6.10
C LEU A 79 20.67 -10.28 5.29
N THR A 80 21.89 -10.55 5.76
CA THR A 80 23.12 -10.23 5.03
C THR A 80 23.17 -10.95 3.69
N THR A 81 22.82 -12.25 3.66
CA THR A 81 22.77 -13.03 2.42
C THR A 81 21.74 -12.49 1.45
N LEU A 82 20.54 -12.14 1.95
CA LEU A 82 19.46 -11.55 1.14
C LEU A 82 19.89 -10.21 0.54
N CYS A 83 20.46 -9.30 1.34
CA CYS A 83 20.91 -7.99 0.86
C CYS A 83 22.05 -8.14 -0.17
N THR A 84 22.95 -9.12 0.00
CA THR A 84 24.00 -9.41 -0.97
C THR A 84 23.43 -9.94 -2.29
N ALA A 85 22.39 -10.79 -2.24
CA ALA A 85 21.70 -11.26 -3.43
C ALA A 85 21.00 -10.11 -4.18
N VAL A 86 20.34 -9.19 -3.47
CA VAL A 86 19.75 -7.98 -4.06
C VAL A 86 20.81 -7.13 -4.76
N THR A 87 21.98 -6.94 -4.11
CA THR A 87 23.10 -6.20 -4.71
C THR A 87 23.58 -6.85 -6.01
N LEU A 88 23.67 -8.18 -6.04
CA LEU A 88 24.05 -8.92 -7.25
C LEU A 88 23.03 -8.72 -8.38
N VAL A 89 21.73 -8.85 -8.08
CA VAL A 89 20.67 -8.67 -9.08
C VAL A 89 20.72 -7.27 -9.67
N LEU A 90 20.83 -6.24 -8.83
CA LEU A 90 20.94 -4.84 -9.28
C LEU A 90 22.18 -4.63 -10.16
N PHE A 91 23.30 -5.20 -9.79
CA PHE A 91 24.54 -5.10 -10.58
C PHE A 91 24.40 -5.82 -11.93
N CYS A 92 23.81 -7.01 -11.97
CA CYS A 92 23.56 -7.74 -13.21
C CYS A 92 22.59 -6.99 -14.14
N THR A 93 21.54 -6.37 -13.61
CA THR A 93 20.58 -5.60 -14.44
C THR A 93 21.22 -4.39 -15.12
N MET A 94 22.27 -3.82 -14.53
CA MET A 94 23.05 -2.73 -15.15
C MET A 94 23.87 -3.22 -16.34
N LEU A 95 24.36 -4.45 -16.29
CA LEU A 95 25.22 -5.03 -17.32
C LEU A 95 24.45 -5.65 -18.49
N LEU A 96 23.16 -6.01 -18.30
CA LEU A 96 22.37 -6.64 -19.35
C LEU A 96 22.12 -5.67 -20.53
N PRO A 97 22.31 -6.12 -21.78
CA PRO A 97 21.98 -5.33 -22.95
C PRO A 97 20.46 -5.11 -22.98
N LYS A 98 20.01 -3.87 -22.80
CA LYS A 98 18.61 -3.52 -23.07
C LYS A 98 18.39 -3.68 -24.57
N SER A 99 17.55 -4.62 -24.98
CA SER A 99 17.23 -4.85 -26.38
C SER A 99 16.67 -3.58 -26.97
N SER A 100 17.36 -3.16 -27.96
CA SER A 100 17.09 -2.39 -29.09
C SER A 100 16.33 -1.12 -29.10
N SER A 101 16.48 -0.71 -30.22
CA SER A 101 16.09 0.43 -31.00
C SER A 101 16.60 1.74 -30.40
N ALA A 102 17.83 2.03 -30.82
CA ALA A 102 18.29 3.38 -31.12
C ALA A 102 17.92 4.51 -30.11
N ALA A 103 17.56 4.19 -28.93
CA ALA A 103 17.63 5.15 -27.86
C ALA A 103 19.11 5.45 -27.65
N LYS A 104 19.52 6.65 -27.89
CA LYS A 104 20.86 7.18 -27.63
C LYS A 104 21.28 6.70 -26.24
N THR A 105 22.00 5.59 -26.21
CA THR A 105 22.48 5.01 -24.95
C THR A 105 23.41 6.06 -24.36
N SER A 106 23.20 6.45 -23.11
CA SER A 106 24.13 7.34 -22.42
C SER A 106 25.55 6.85 -22.63
N PRO A 107 26.51 7.72 -22.96
CA PRO A 107 27.91 7.33 -23.14
C PRO A 107 28.47 6.62 -21.91
N VAL A 108 27.94 6.93 -20.73
CA VAL A 108 28.29 6.24 -19.46
C VAL A 108 27.84 4.78 -19.47
N ILE A 109 26.63 4.49 -19.92
CA ILE A 109 26.14 3.09 -20.02
C ILE A 109 26.90 2.32 -21.08
N ALA A 110 27.24 2.96 -22.21
CA ALA A 110 28.04 2.35 -23.24
C ALA A 110 29.45 1.99 -22.71
N ALA A 111 30.09 2.92 -22.01
CA ALA A 111 31.40 2.68 -21.37
C ALA A 111 31.34 1.59 -20.28
N MET A 112 30.27 1.53 -19.48
CA MET A 112 30.07 0.47 -18.50
C MET A 112 29.94 -0.90 -19.16
N ARG A 113 29.23 -1.00 -20.29
CA ARG A 113 29.10 -2.24 -21.04
C ARG A 113 30.44 -2.69 -21.68
N GLU A 114 31.15 -1.75 -22.22
CA GLU A 114 32.47 -2.03 -22.78
C GLU A 114 33.44 -2.54 -21.70
N ASN A 115 33.39 -1.95 -20.50
CA ASN A 115 34.19 -2.42 -19.36
C ASN A 115 33.59 -3.66 -18.66
N ALA A 116 32.35 -4.06 -18.95
CA ALA A 116 31.76 -5.27 -18.39
C ALA A 116 32.50 -6.56 -18.82
N PHE A 117 33.24 -6.52 -19.91
CA PHE A 117 34.10 -7.64 -20.36
C PHE A 117 35.49 -7.68 -19.71
N GLN A 118 35.78 -6.77 -18.79
CA GLN A 118 37.07 -6.82 -18.09
C GLN A 118 37.10 -7.99 -17.08
N PRO A 119 38.24 -8.68 -16.98
CA PRO A 119 38.40 -9.83 -16.06
C PRO A 119 38.05 -9.50 -14.61
N ALA A 120 38.26 -8.25 -14.16
CA ALA A 120 37.94 -7.78 -12.82
C ALA A 120 36.44 -7.88 -12.51
N VAL A 121 35.56 -7.60 -13.48
CA VAL A 121 34.10 -7.69 -13.32
C VAL A 121 33.68 -9.15 -13.13
N TYR A 122 34.22 -10.08 -13.92
CA TYR A 122 33.93 -11.50 -13.77
C TYR A 122 34.45 -12.07 -12.45
N ILE A 123 35.60 -11.64 -11.98
CA ILE A 123 36.13 -12.03 -10.67
C ILE A 123 35.24 -11.54 -9.55
N LEU A 124 34.76 -10.28 -9.62
CA LEU A 124 33.83 -9.74 -8.61
C LEU A 124 32.49 -10.46 -8.60
N LEU A 125 31.91 -10.76 -9.77
CA LEU A 125 30.69 -11.55 -9.90
C LEU A 125 30.86 -12.96 -9.33
N ALA A 126 31.96 -13.62 -9.64
CA ALA A 126 32.30 -14.94 -9.13
C ALA A 126 32.46 -14.93 -7.59
N LEU A 127 33.18 -13.94 -7.04
CA LEU A 127 33.32 -13.78 -5.60
C LEU A 127 32.00 -13.53 -4.90
N LEU A 128 31.12 -12.70 -5.49
CA LEU A 128 29.81 -12.42 -4.95
C LEU A 128 28.91 -13.67 -4.96
N LEU A 129 28.88 -14.42 -6.06
CA LEU A 129 28.16 -15.68 -6.15
C LEU A 129 28.69 -16.71 -5.14
N LEU A 130 30.01 -16.83 -5.01
CA LEU A 130 30.64 -17.72 -4.05
C LEU A 130 30.32 -17.34 -2.61
N ALA A 131 30.27 -16.04 -2.30
CA ALA A 131 29.85 -15.52 -1.00
C ALA A 131 28.37 -15.80 -0.70
N ILE A 132 27.48 -15.66 -1.68
CA ILE A 132 26.05 -16.01 -1.54
C ILE A 132 25.91 -17.51 -1.29
N CYS A 133 26.57 -18.36 -2.09
CA CYS A 133 26.56 -19.81 -1.90
C CYS A 133 27.06 -20.20 -0.51
N ALA A 134 28.15 -19.59 -0.05
CA ALA A 134 28.72 -19.84 1.27
C ALA A 134 27.72 -19.38 2.39
N GLY A 135 27.02 -18.26 2.21
CA GLY A 135 26.00 -17.78 3.13
C GLY A 135 24.79 -18.72 3.21
N VAL A 136 24.30 -19.17 2.06
CA VAL A 136 23.21 -20.17 1.98
C VAL A 136 23.63 -21.49 2.64
N LEU A 137 24.83 -21.98 2.34
CA LEU A 137 25.37 -23.20 2.96
C LEU A 137 25.52 -23.05 4.47
N LEU A 138 25.93 -21.87 4.96
CA LEU A 138 26.02 -21.59 6.38
C LEU A 138 24.62 -21.63 7.05
N ILE A 139 23.62 -21.06 6.42
CA ILE A 139 22.23 -21.09 6.90
C ILE A 139 21.72 -22.53 6.93
N LEU A 140 21.92 -23.27 5.85
CA LEU A 140 21.46 -24.66 5.71
C LEU A 140 22.26 -25.64 6.58
N SER A 141 23.50 -25.36 6.95
CA SER A 141 24.32 -26.19 7.81
C SER A 141 23.94 -26.11 9.28
N ARG A 142 23.14 -25.11 9.69
CA ARG A 142 22.70 -24.97 11.07
C ARG A 142 21.75 -26.11 11.44
N PRO A 143 22.06 -26.89 12.50
CA PRO A 143 21.28 -28.06 12.87
C PRO A 143 19.83 -27.73 13.20
N VAL A 144 19.57 -26.57 13.82
CA VAL A 144 18.22 -26.11 14.17
C VAL A 144 17.40 -25.86 12.91
N MET A 145 17.90 -25.07 11.94
CA MET A 145 17.17 -24.76 10.72
C MET A 145 16.99 -26.00 9.83
N ARG A 146 17.99 -26.86 9.74
CA ARG A 146 17.92 -28.10 8.94
C ARG A 146 16.94 -29.10 9.53
N GLY A 147 16.88 -29.19 10.86
CA GLY A 147 15.90 -30.00 11.58
C GLY A 147 14.48 -29.50 11.35
N ASP A 148 14.26 -28.21 11.50
CA ASP A 148 12.97 -27.57 11.28
C ASP A 148 12.51 -27.68 9.82
N LEU A 149 13.40 -27.47 8.84
CA LEU A 149 13.09 -27.61 7.43
C LEU A 149 12.66 -29.03 7.07
N LYS A 150 13.35 -30.06 7.61
CA LYS A 150 12.97 -31.45 7.39
C LYS A 150 11.67 -31.81 8.08
N ARG A 151 11.48 -31.35 9.33
CA ARG A 151 10.29 -31.64 10.16
C ARG A 151 9.04 -31.01 9.59
N HIS A 152 9.16 -29.78 9.08
CA HIS A 152 8.03 -28.98 8.61
C HIS A 152 8.00 -28.79 7.07
N ARG A 153 8.68 -29.66 6.31
CA ARG A 153 8.79 -29.55 4.85
C ARG A 153 7.46 -29.35 4.13
N TRP A 154 6.41 -30.04 4.57
CA TRP A 154 5.09 -29.94 3.95
C TRP A 154 4.47 -28.57 4.17
N ILE A 155 4.68 -27.93 5.32
CA ILE A 155 4.21 -26.57 5.60
C ILE A 155 4.88 -25.59 4.63
N TYR A 156 6.21 -25.73 4.44
CA TYR A 156 6.93 -24.85 3.49
C TYR A 156 6.49 -25.09 2.04
N ILE A 157 6.26 -26.34 1.63
CA ILE A 157 5.76 -26.66 0.28
C ILE A 157 4.37 -26.06 0.07
N MET A 158 3.48 -26.16 1.06
CA MET A 158 2.14 -25.55 0.99
C MET A 158 2.18 -24.02 1.01
N ALA A 159 3.11 -23.42 1.73
CA ALA A 159 3.28 -21.96 1.79
C ALA A 159 3.98 -21.38 0.54
N ALA A 160 4.82 -22.16 -0.13
CA ALA A 160 5.62 -21.69 -1.26
C ALA A 160 4.80 -21.06 -2.41
N PRO A 161 3.70 -21.66 -2.90
CA PRO A 161 2.88 -21.05 -3.95
C PRO A 161 2.33 -19.68 -3.55
N VAL A 162 1.88 -19.53 -2.29
CA VAL A 162 1.36 -18.27 -1.75
C VAL A 162 2.47 -17.23 -1.66
N LEU A 163 3.64 -17.62 -1.17
CA LEU A 163 4.80 -16.71 -1.10
C LEU A 163 5.25 -16.26 -2.49
N VAL A 164 5.32 -17.18 -3.45
CA VAL A 164 5.65 -16.84 -4.85
C VAL A 164 4.62 -15.87 -5.43
N TYR A 165 3.34 -16.13 -5.21
CA TYR A 165 2.26 -15.24 -5.64
C TYR A 165 2.43 -13.83 -5.04
N VAL A 166 2.66 -13.74 -3.72
CA VAL A 166 2.89 -12.45 -3.03
C VAL A 166 4.11 -11.73 -3.59
N LEU A 167 5.22 -12.43 -3.81
CA LEU A 167 6.43 -11.82 -4.37
C LEU A 167 6.21 -11.28 -5.78
N ILE A 168 5.52 -12.03 -6.65
CA ILE A 168 5.30 -11.62 -8.04
C ILE A 168 4.26 -10.50 -8.13
N PHE A 169 3.13 -10.62 -7.42
CA PHE A 169 2.01 -9.71 -7.64
C PHE A 169 1.96 -8.52 -6.68
N PHE A 170 2.66 -8.58 -5.54
CA PHE A 170 2.71 -7.48 -4.58
C PHE A 170 4.09 -6.81 -4.52
N TYR A 171 5.17 -7.58 -4.39
CA TYR A 171 6.50 -7.00 -4.25
C TYR A 171 7.09 -6.52 -5.59
N TYR A 172 6.94 -7.30 -6.66
CA TYR A 172 7.47 -6.88 -7.97
C TYR A 172 6.89 -5.56 -8.47
N PRO A 173 5.56 -5.28 -8.37
CA PRO A 173 5.01 -3.98 -8.76
C PRO A 173 5.51 -2.80 -7.90
N MET A 174 5.98 -3.04 -6.68
CA MET A 174 6.57 -1.97 -5.85
C MET A 174 7.80 -1.33 -6.50
N TYR A 175 8.47 -2.04 -7.40
CA TYR A 175 9.52 -1.45 -8.21
C TYR A 175 9.02 -0.24 -9.02
N GLY A 176 7.75 -0.24 -9.41
CA GLY A 176 7.10 0.88 -10.09
C GLY A 176 7.08 2.18 -9.28
N THR A 177 7.21 2.13 -7.95
CA THR A 177 7.24 3.34 -7.10
C THR A 177 8.43 4.25 -7.42
N ILE A 178 9.49 3.73 -8.04
CA ILE A 178 10.65 4.50 -8.51
C ILE A 178 10.20 5.57 -9.52
N MET A 179 9.12 5.35 -10.27
CA MET A 179 8.58 6.34 -11.22
C MET A 179 8.23 7.67 -10.53
N ALA A 180 7.89 7.65 -9.23
CA ALA A 180 7.61 8.86 -8.47
C ALA A 180 8.77 9.88 -8.47
N PHE A 181 10.00 9.40 -8.63
CA PHE A 181 11.22 10.19 -8.60
C PHE A 181 11.80 10.47 -9.99
N LYS A 182 11.05 10.11 -11.04
CA LYS A 182 11.47 10.23 -12.42
C LYS A 182 10.49 11.03 -13.26
N ASP A 183 11.00 11.70 -14.29
CA ASP A 183 10.20 12.15 -15.42
C ASP A 183 9.99 10.95 -16.33
N TYR A 184 8.93 10.18 -16.04
CA TYR A 184 8.75 8.87 -16.64
C TYR A 184 8.28 8.97 -18.09
N VAL A 185 9.11 8.47 -18.98
CA VAL A 185 8.80 8.36 -20.41
C VAL A 185 8.59 6.88 -20.75
N PRO A 186 7.38 6.45 -21.19
CA PRO A 186 7.08 5.03 -21.45
C PRO A 186 8.06 4.36 -22.42
N ARG A 187 8.54 5.08 -23.44
CA ARG A 187 9.52 4.57 -24.41
C ARG A 187 10.87 4.20 -23.79
N LEU A 188 11.27 4.89 -22.74
CA LEU A 188 12.55 4.67 -22.05
C LEU A 188 12.43 3.65 -20.92
N GLY A 189 11.21 3.39 -20.48
CA GLY A 189 10.93 2.52 -19.34
C GLY A 189 11.39 3.15 -18.01
N ILE A 190 11.21 2.42 -16.90
CA ILE A 190 11.54 2.92 -15.55
C ILE A 190 13.03 3.26 -15.43
N LEU A 191 13.92 2.40 -15.93
CA LEU A 191 15.37 2.60 -15.79
C LEU A 191 15.90 3.69 -16.72
N GLY A 192 15.35 3.79 -17.92
CA GLY A 192 15.82 4.75 -18.93
C GLY A 192 15.28 6.17 -18.78
N SER A 193 14.27 6.38 -17.95
CA SER A 193 13.67 7.71 -17.75
C SER A 193 14.56 8.60 -16.87
N PRO A 194 14.60 9.94 -17.12
CA PRO A 194 15.39 10.89 -16.33
C PRO A 194 14.97 10.90 -14.86
N TRP A 195 15.94 11.07 -13.98
CA TRP A 195 15.72 11.23 -12.55
C TRP A 195 15.47 12.70 -12.21
N VAL A 196 14.34 13.00 -11.60
CA VAL A 196 13.97 14.37 -11.19
C VAL A 196 13.89 14.54 -9.66
N GLY A 197 14.23 13.49 -8.91
CA GLY A 197 14.22 13.53 -7.45
C GLY A 197 12.81 13.82 -6.91
N LEU A 198 12.67 14.90 -6.12
CA LEU A 198 11.40 15.24 -5.47
C LEU A 198 10.53 16.22 -6.27
N ASP A 199 10.84 16.52 -7.53
CA ASP A 199 10.11 17.53 -8.29
C ASP A 199 8.63 17.19 -8.50
N ASN A 200 8.29 15.92 -8.69
CA ASN A 200 6.88 15.48 -8.79
C ASN A 200 6.12 15.77 -7.49
N PHE A 201 6.76 15.59 -6.33
CA PHE A 201 6.17 15.94 -5.04
C PHE A 201 6.03 17.44 -4.87
N ARG A 202 7.04 18.23 -5.27
CA ARG A 202 6.97 19.70 -5.23
C ARG A 202 5.85 20.23 -6.11
N LYS A 203 5.70 19.70 -7.33
CA LYS A 203 4.58 20.02 -8.23
C LYS A 203 3.24 19.71 -7.57
N PHE A 204 3.11 18.59 -6.87
CA PHE A 204 1.88 18.23 -6.17
C PHE A 204 1.57 19.20 -5.02
N PHE A 205 2.54 19.51 -4.16
CA PHE A 205 2.34 20.45 -3.04
C PHE A 205 2.05 21.88 -3.50
N ALA A 206 2.61 22.29 -4.64
CA ALA A 206 2.37 23.61 -5.24
C ALA A 206 1.06 23.66 -6.07
N SER A 207 0.42 22.51 -6.30
CA SER A 207 -0.81 22.44 -7.09
C SER A 207 -1.97 23.14 -6.40
N SER A 208 -2.77 23.90 -7.16
CA SER A 208 -4.04 24.49 -6.69
C SER A 208 -5.05 23.45 -6.23
N TYR A 209 -4.87 22.19 -6.66
CA TYR A 209 -5.74 21.07 -6.28
C TYR A 209 -5.39 20.46 -4.92
N PHE A 210 -4.17 20.65 -4.42
CA PHE A 210 -3.65 19.97 -3.22
C PHE A 210 -4.60 20.04 -2.03
N TRP A 211 -4.94 21.26 -1.58
CA TRP A 211 -5.81 21.44 -0.40
C TRP A 211 -7.23 20.91 -0.61
N ARG A 212 -7.76 21.04 -1.82
CA ARG A 212 -9.08 20.48 -2.17
C ARG A 212 -9.07 18.95 -2.06
N LEU A 213 -8.05 18.30 -2.62
CA LEU A 213 -7.91 16.84 -2.58
C LEU A 213 -7.75 16.32 -1.15
N ILE A 214 -6.90 16.96 -0.34
CA ILE A 214 -6.73 16.62 1.07
C ILE A 214 -8.04 16.75 1.82
N ARG A 215 -8.69 17.93 1.72
CA ARG A 215 -9.97 18.19 2.41
C ARG A 215 -11.02 17.13 2.04
N ASN A 216 -11.23 16.87 0.76
CA ASN A 216 -12.24 15.94 0.30
C ASN A 216 -11.91 14.50 0.74
N THR A 217 -10.65 14.07 0.59
CA THR A 217 -10.23 12.72 1.01
C THR A 217 -10.42 12.52 2.50
N VAL A 218 -9.96 13.48 3.32
CA VAL A 218 -10.10 13.41 4.79
C VAL A 218 -11.55 13.50 5.21
N SER A 219 -12.37 14.37 4.58
CA SER A 219 -13.79 14.53 4.95
C SER A 219 -14.59 13.28 4.58
N ILE A 220 -14.48 12.77 3.36
CA ILE A 220 -15.21 11.56 2.95
C ILE A 220 -14.67 10.34 3.70
N GLY A 221 -13.34 10.19 3.80
CA GLY A 221 -12.71 9.08 4.52
C GLY A 221 -13.06 9.11 6.02
N GLY A 222 -13.01 10.28 6.66
CA GLY A 222 -13.35 10.44 8.07
C GLY A 222 -14.82 10.16 8.36
N LEU A 223 -15.72 10.73 7.57
CA LEU A 223 -17.16 10.44 7.71
C LEU A 223 -17.44 8.95 7.46
N THR A 224 -16.88 8.39 6.40
CA THR A 224 -17.01 6.95 6.11
C THR A 224 -16.48 6.10 7.26
N LEU A 225 -15.29 6.43 7.79
CA LEU A 225 -14.73 5.72 8.95
C LEU A 225 -15.68 5.75 10.15
N ILE A 226 -16.19 6.93 10.52
CA ILE A 226 -17.08 7.08 11.68
C ILE A 226 -18.33 6.22 11.50
N PHE A 227 -19.00 6.34 10.38
CA PHE A 227 -20.26 5.63 10.16
C PHE A 227 -20.07 4.14 9.87
N ASP A 228 -19.07 3.74 9.10
CA ASP A 228 -18.76 2.33 8.82
C ASP A 228 -18.24 1.59 10.05
N PHE A 229 -17.75 2.31 11.06
CA PHE A 229 -17.34 1.74 12.34
C PHE A 229 -18.50 1.62 13.32
N ILE A 230 -19.27 2.71 13.50
CA ILE A 230 -20.33 2.77 14.51
C ILE A 230 -21.55 1.95 14.09
N THR A 231 -22.02 2.07 12.84
CA THR A 231 -23.28 1.44 12.42
C THR A 231 -23.27 -0.08 12.49
N PRO A 232 -22.21 -0.81 12.08
CA PRO A 232 -22.15 -2.26 12.24
C PRO A 232 -22.13 -2.72 13.71
N ILE A 233 -21.46 -1.95 14.59
CA ILE A 233 -21.44 -2.25 16.02
C ILE A 233 -22.85 -2.11 16.59
N LEU A 234 -23.51 -0.97 16.37
CA LEU A 234 -24.88 -0.74 16.83
C LEU A 234 -25.82 -1.80 16.29
N PHE A 235 -25.71 -2.14 15.00
CA PHE A 235 -26.55 -3.18 14.41
C PHE A 235 -26.31 -4.55 15.05
N ALA A 236 -25.06 -4.93 15.31
CA ALA A 236 -24.73 -6.21 15.98
C ALA A 236 -25.30 -6.24 17.42
N LEU A 237 -25.16 -5.15 18.17
CA LEU A 237 -25.69 -5.02 19.53
C LEU A 237 -27.22 -5.15 19.55
N PHE A 238 -27.94 -4.38 18.74
CA PHE A 238 -29.41 -4.45 18.67
C PHE A 238 -29.90 -5.80 18.16
N LEU A 239 -29.23 -6.36 17.18
CA LEU A 239 -29.62 -7.67 16.64
C LEU A 239 -29.40 -8.79 17.69
N ASN A 240 -28.42 -8.65 18.58
CA ASN A 240 -28.21 -9.60 19.67
C ASN A 240 -29.38 -9.61 20.66
N GLU A 241 -30.04 -8.47 20.90
CA GLU A 241 -31.20 -8.36 21.81
C GLU A 241 -32.49 -8.97 21.23
N VAL A 242 -32.50 -9.29 19.93
CA VAL A 242 -33.67 -9.92 19.30
C VAL A 242 -33.76 -11.39 19.75
N THR A 243 -34.88 -11.77 20.34
CA THR A 243 -35.12 -13.12 20.87
C THR A 243 -35.53 -14.12 19.80
N SER A 244 -36.23 -13.66 18.75
CA SER A 244 -36.71 -14.52 17.66
C SER A 244 -35.57 -14.85 16.67
N ASN A 245 -35.12 -16.09 16.70
CA ASN A 245 -34.08 -16.57 15.77
C ASN A 245 -34.51 -16.49 14.29
N LYS A 246 -35.81 -16.68 14.00
CA LYS A 246 -36.33 -16.55 12.62
C LYS A 246 -36.24 -15.09 12.15
N PHE A 247 -36.72 -14.15 12.97
CA PHE A 247 -36.62 -12.73 12.65
C PHE A 247 -35.17 -12.26 12.51
N LYS A 248 -34.31 -12.66 13.45
CA LYS A 248 -32.87 -12.38 13.40
C LYS A 248 -32.25 -12.81 12.06
N ARG A 249 -32.54 -14.03 11.60
CA ARG A 249 -32.04 -14.55 10.33
C ARG A 249 -32.57 -13.77 9.13
N VAL A 250 -33.83 -13.41 9.11
CA VAL A 250 -34.42 -12.61 8.02
C VAL A 250 -33.76 -11.24 7.94
N VAL A 251 -33.62 -10.56 9.07
CA VAL A 251 -32.95 -9.25 9.13
C VAL A 251 -31.51 -9.33 8.70
N GLN A 252 -30.75 -10.32 9.16
CA GLN A 252 -29.38 -10.55 8.71
C GLN A 252 -29.30 -10.74 7.20
N THR A 253 -30.12 -11.63 6.64
CA THR A 253 -30.10 -11.90 5.19
C THR A 253 -30.44 -10.65 4.40
N ALA A 254 -31.47 -9.91 4.79
CA ALA A 254 -31.89 -8.69 4.11
C ALA A 254 -30.82 -7.58 4.15
N THR A 255 -30.12 -7.44 5.28
CA THR A 255 -29.09 -6.41 5.45
C THR A 255 -27.73 -6.81 4.87
N TYR A 256 -27.46 -8.11 4.70
CA TYR A 256 -26.23 -8.59 4.06
C TYR A 256 -26.30 -8.54 2.53
N LEU A 257 -27.51 -8.67 1.96
CA LEU A 257 -27.73 -8.75 0.52
C LEU A 257 -27.13 -7.56 -0.28
N PRO A 258 -27.25 -6.30 0.15
CA PRO A 258 -26.68 -5.16 -0.57
C PRO A 258 -25.18 -5.24 -0.80
N HIS A 259 -24.44 -5.90 0.09
CA HIS A 259 -22.99 -6.07 -0.05
C HIS A 259 -22.58 -6.86 -1.31
N PHE A 260 -23.42 -7.77 -1.78
CA PHE A 260 -23.17 -8.61 -2.95
C PHE A 260 -23.56 -7.95 -4.28
N ILE A 261 -24.21 -6.77 -4.22
CA ILE A 261 -24.53 -5.99 -5.41
C ILE A 261 -23.25 -5.33 -5.91
N SER A 262 -22.97 -5.47 -7.21
CA SER A 262 -21.76 -4.84 -7.79
C SER A 262 -21.81 -3.32 -7.62
N LEU A 263 -20.64 -2.71 -7.41
CA LEU A 263 -20.51 -1.28 -7.22
C LEU A 263 -21.05 -0.47 -8.41
N VAL A 264 -20.88 -0.98 -9.63
CA VAL A 264 -21.40 -0.34 -10.85
C VAL A 264 -22.92 -0.27 -10.82
N VAL A 265 -23.58 -1.37 -10.42
CA VAL A 265 -25.05 -1.42 -10.28
C VAL A 265 -25.52 -0.46 -9.18
N VAL A 266 -24.85 -0.45 -8.04
CA VAL A 266 -25.17 0.49 -6.94
C VAL A 266 -25.07 1.95 -7.42
N CYS A 267 -24.00 2.30 -8.11
CA CYS A 267 -23.81 3.65 -8.64
C CYS A 267 -24.87 3.98 -9.72
N GLY A 268 -25.22 3.02 -10.58
CA GLY A 268 -26.29 3.18 -11.56
C GLY A 268 -27.66 3.42 -10.92
N LEU A 269 -27.99 2.66 -9.86
CA LEU A 269 -29.22 2.88 -9.08
C LEU A 269 -29.24 4.28 -8.42
N LEU A 270 -28.11 4.69 -7.84
CA LEU A 270 -27.98 6.02 -7.24
C LEU A 270 -28.19 7.13 -8.30
N THR A 271 -27.57 6.98 -9.46
CA THR A 271 -27.73 7.94 -10.56
C THR A 271 -29.17 8.05 -11.02
N THR A 272 -29.88 6.91 -11.13
CA THR A 272 -31.30 6.88 -11.53
C THR A 272 -32.21 7.44 -10.44
N PHE A 273 -32.00 7.04 -9.18
CA PHE A 273 -32.89 7.43 -8.08
C PHE A 273 -32.74 8.91 -7.68
N LEU A 274 -31.52 9.46 -7.83
CA LEU A 274 -31.19 10.84 -7.49
C LEU A 274 -31.34 11.83 -8.66
N ALA A 275 -31.70 11.33 -9.85
CA ALA A 275 -32.00 12.15 -11.01
C ALA A 275 -33.22 13.10 -10.73
N ARG A 276 -33.37 14.13 -11.56
CA ARG A 276 -34.46 15.09 -11.42
C ARG A 276 -35.86 14.43 -11.38
N GLU A 277 -36.06 13.42 -12.22
CA GLU A 277 -37.30 12.64 -12.29
C GLU A 277 -37.21 11.33 -11.50
N GLY A 278 -36.15 11.17 -10.70
CA GLY A 278 -35.85 9.95 -9.95
C GLY A 278 -36.77 9.76 -8.73
N LEU A 279 -36.75 8.54 -8.22
CA LEU A 279 -37.59 8.09 -7.11
C LEU A 279 -37.52 9.02 -5.89
N VAL A 280 -36.31 9.51 -5.54
CA VAL A 280 -36.14 10.38 -4.36
C VAL A 280 -36.92 11.69 -4.51
N ASN A 281 -36.82 12.35 -5.68
CA ASN A 281 -37.60 13.56 -5.93
C ASN A 281 -39.09 13.28 -5.98
N GLN A 282 -39.56 12.16 -6.53
CA GLN A 282 -40.96 11.77 -6.55
C GLN A 282 -41.53 11.60 -5.12
N VAL A 283 -40.78 10.93 -4.24
CA VAL A 283 -41.13 10.80 -2.82
C VAL A 283 -41.19 12.17 -2.13
N LEU A 284 -40.21 13.04 -2.35
CA LEU A 284 -40.17 14.37 -1.79
C LEU A 284 -41.36 15.24 -2.28
N ILE A 285 -41.75 15.13 -3.55
CA ILE A 285 -42.93 15.82 -4.10
C ILE A 285 -44.21 15.30 -3.44
N THR A 286 -44.35 14.00 -3.27
CA THR A 286 -45.45 13.37 -2.58
C THR A 286 -45.56 13.84 -1.12
N LEU A 287 -44.43 14.13 -0.48
CA LEU A 287 -44.32 14.67 0.88
C LEU A 287 -44.51 16.20 0.94
N GLY A 288 -44.83 16.87 -0.17
CA GLY A 288 -45.17 18.30 -0.22
C GLY A 288 -44.08 19.21 -0.81
N MET A 289 -43.02 18.69 -1.39
CA MET A 289 -42.06 19.50 -2.13
C MET A 289 -42.67 19.96 -3.46
N SER A 290 -42.53 21.24 -3.82
CA SER A 290 -42.97 21.74 -5.13
C SER A 290 -42.20 21.06 -6.25
N PRO A 291 -42.84 20.60 -7.35
CA PRO A 291 -42.20 19.92 -8.46
C PRO A 291 -41.07 20.73 -9.13
N GLU A 292 -41.20 22.06 -9.12
CA GLU A 292 -40.17 22.97 -9.67
C GLU A 292 -38.84 22.92 -8.93
N LYS A 293 -38.86 22.49 -7.66
CA LYS A 293 -37.63 22.30 -6.84
C LYS A 293 -36.92 20.98 -7.09
N ALA A 294 -37.55 20.10 -7.88
CA ALA A 294 -36.90 18.83 -8.25
C ALA A 294 -35.63 19.08 -9.06
N GLN A 295 -34.52 18.48 -8.64
CA GLN A 295 -33.23 18.68 -9.25
C GLN A 295 -32.39 17.38 -9.23
N ASN A 296 -31.38 17.31 -10.08
CA ASN A 296 -30.42 16.22 -10.01
C ASN A 296 -29.53 16.39 -8.75
N LEU A 297 -29.76 15.56 -7.74
CA LEU A 297 -29.07 15.65 -6.46
C LEU A 297 -27.59 15.30 -6.57
N LEU A 298 -27.22 14.40 -7.50
CA LEU A 298 -25.83 14.08 -7.78
C LEU A 298 -25.07 15.20 -8.52
N GLY A 299 -25.78 16.16 -9.12
CA GLY A 299 -25.17 17.34 -9.74
C GLY A 299 -24.81 18.44 -8.73
N LYS A 300 -25.17 18.28 -7.46
CA LYS A 300 -24.94 19.29 -6.42
C LYS A 300 -23.76 18.93 -5.52
N PRO A 301 -22.72 19.76 -5.49
CA PRO A 301 -21.54 19.52 -4.64
C PRO A 301 -21.87 19.33 -3.16
N GLU A 302 -22.89 20.05 -2.65
CA GLU A 302 -23.27 20.04 -1.23
C GLU A 302 -23.76 18.67 -0.75
N TYR A 303 -24.40 17.90 -1.62
CA TYR A 303 -24.97 16.60 -1.27
C TYR A 303 -24.00 15.44 -1.48
N TYR A 304 -22.90 15.65 -2.17
CA TYR A 304 -22.02 14.56 -2.58
C TYR A 304 -21.52 13.71 -1.40
N TRP A 305 -21.01 14.34 -0.34
CA TRP A 305 -20.52 13.62 0.83
C TRP A 305 -21.62 12.81 1.52
N THR A 306 -22.79 13.40 1.68
CA THR A 306 -23.96 12.74 2.29
C THR A 306 -24.40 11.53 1.46
N ILE A 307 -24.53 11.68 0.14
CA ILE A 307 -24.91 10.60 -0.76
C ILE A 307 -23.86 9.48 -0.71
N TYR A 308 -22.59 9.85 -0.74
CA TYR A 308 -21.47 8.89 -0.69
C TYR A 308 -21.51 8.06 0.60
N VAL A 309 -21.66 8.71 1.76
CA VAL A 309 -21.63 8.06 3.07
C VAL A 309 -22.89 7.21 3.29
N ILE A 310 -24.09 7.76 3.03
CA ILE A 310 -25.36 7.01 3.23
C ILE A 310 -25.39 5.76 2.35
N SER A 311 -25.02 5.88 1.09
CA SER A 311 -24.99 4.74 0.18
C SER A 311 -23.92 3.71 0.57
N ASN A 312 -22.81 4.14 1.19
CA ASN A 312 -21.79 3.25 1.71
C ASN A 312 -22.28 2.50 2.96
N ILE A 313 -22.94 3.21 3.89
CA ILE A 313 -23.58 2.59 5.05
C ILE A 313 -24.56 1.51 4.57
N TRP A 314 -25.50 1.87 3.70
CA TRP A 314 -26.50 0.92 3.18
C TRP A 314 -25.90 -0.35 2.59
N GLN A 315 -24.80 -0.20 1.86
CA GLN A 315 -24.14 -1.34 1.21
C GLN A 315 -23.33 -2.21 2.17
N LYS A 316 -22.76 -1.62 3.24
CA LYS A 316 -21.72 -2.29 4.02
C LYS A 316 -22.07 -2.61 5.47
N PHE A 317 -23.01 -1.90 6.12
CA PHE A 317 -23.20 -2.04 7.57
C PHE A 317 -23.60 -3.44 8.00
N GLY A 318 -24.46 -4.11 7.23
CA GLY A 318 -24.89 -5.47 7.51
C GLY A 318 -23.72 -6.45 7.46
N TRP A 319 -22.97 -6.44 6.37
CA TRP A 319 -21.80 -7.31 6.21
C TRP A 319 -20.73 -7.02 7.27
N GLY A 320 -20.42 -5.76 7.53
CA GLY A 320 -19.47 -5.33 8.56
C GLY A 320 -19.85 -5.78 9.96
N SER A 321 -21.14 -5.98 10.23
CA SER A 321 -21.64 -6.42 11.55
C SER A 321 -21.31 -7.88 11.87
N ILE A 322 -21.01 -8.71 10.89
CA ILE A 322 -20.74 -10.15 11.08
C ILE A 322 -19.61 -10.38 12.07
N VAL A 323 -18.53 -9.61 11.96
CA VAL A 323 -17.35 -9.74 12.83
C VAL A 323 -17.72 -9.39 14.27
N TYR A 324 -18.49 -8.32 14.47
CA TYR A 324 -18.94 -7.90 15.80
C TYR A 324 -19.96 -8.88 16.37
N PHE A 325 -20.88 -9.40 15.55
CA PHE A 325 -21.81 -10.42 15.97
C PHE A 325 -21.10 -11.71 16.41
N ALA A 326 -20.08 -12.14 15.67
CA ALA A 326 -19.24 -13.27 16.09
C ALA A 326 -18.53 -12.99 17.40
N ALA A 327 -18.03 -11.76 17.59
CA ALA A 327 -17.40 -11.38 18.87
C ALA A 327 -18.38 -11.42 20.04
N VAL A 328 -19.62 -10.98 19.85
CA VAL A 328 -20.68 -11.05 20.86
C VAL A 328 -20.99 -12.50 21.27
N THR A 329 -21.03 -13.42 20.30
CA THR A 329 -21.32 -14.85 20.59
C THR A 329 -20.19 -15.56 21.34
N ASN A 330 -18.99 -14.99 21.39
CA ASN A 330 -17.84 -15.50 22.11
C ASN A 330 -17.73 -14.99 23.56
N ILE A 331 -18.63 -14.07 24.00
CA ILE A 331 -18.68 -13.58 25.37
C ILE A 331 -19.21 -14.69 26.26
N ASP A 332 -18.56 -14.92 27.43
CA ASP A 332 -18.95 -15.93 28.37
C ASP A 332 -20.40 -15.69 28.87
N PRO A 333 -21.33 -16.65 28.68
CA PRO A 333 -22.70 -16.54 29.16
C PRO A 333 -22.82 -16.27 30.67
N GLN A 334 -21.88 -16.71 31.47
CA GLN A 334 -21.88 -16.50 32.91
C GLN A 334 -21.85 -15.02 33.31
N LEU A 335 -21.25 -14.16 32.48
CA LEU A 335 -21.26 -12.72 32.69
C LEU A 335 -22.68 -12.10 32.53
N TYR A 336 -23.48 -12.64 31.63
CA TYR A 336 -24.88 -12.22 31.50
C TYR A 336 -25.74 -12.74 32.65
N GLU A 337 -25.52 -13.98 33.08
CA GLU A 337 -26.21 -14.58 34.25
C GLU A 337 -25.92 -13.81 35.52
N ALA A 338 -24.66 -13.47 35.77
CA ALA A 338 -24.28 -12.65 36.91
C ALA A 338 -24.94 -11.27 36.88
N ALA A 339 -24.93 -10.61 35.71
CA ALA A 339 -25.59 -9.31 35.54
C ALA A 339 -27.12 -9.41 35.74
N GLU A 340 -27.76 -10.53 35.39
CA GLU A 340 -29.19 -10.76 35.67
C GLU A 340 -29.48 -10.92 37.15
N LEU A 341 -28.63 -11.65 37.89
CA LEU A 341 -28.75 -11.78 39.32
C LEU A 341 -28.58 -10.44 40.04
N ASP A 342 -27.74 -9.55 39.50
CA ASP A 342 -27.57 -8.17 39.97
C ASP A 342 -28.73 -7.23 39.57
N GLY A 343 -29.76 -7.73 38.87
CA GLY A 343 -30.91 -6.96 38.45
C GLY A 343 -30.67 -6.00 37.25
N ALA A 344 -29.62 -6.26 36.48
CA ALA A 344 -29.28 -5.43 35.34
C ALA A 344 -30.34 -5.50 34.22
N THR A 345 -30.77 -4.34 33.74
CA THR A 345 -31.65 -4.21 32.58
C THR A 345 -30.92 -4.63 31.28
N ARG A 346 -31.71 -4.90 30.21
CA ARG A 346 -31.13 -5.26 28.88
C ARG A 346 -30.14 -4.20 28.40
N MET A 347 -30.45 -2.92 28.54
CA MET A 347 -29.55 -1.83 28.15
C MET A 347 -28.27 -1.81 28.99
N GLN A 348 -28.39 -2.09 30.30
CA GLN A 348 -27.20 -2.18 31.17
C GLN A 348 -26.30 -3.37 30.80
N LYS A 349 -26.88 -4.54 30.50
CA LYS A 349 -26.13 -5.70 30.00
C LYS A 349 -25.43 -5.38 28.67
N MET A 350 -26.13 -4.75 27.72
CA MET A 350 -25.57 -4.33 26.44
C MET A 350 -24.39 -3.37 26.60
N LEU A 351 -24.49 -2.36 27.47
CA LEU A 351 -23.45 -1.33 27.64
C LEU A 351 -22.31 -1.76 28.56
N ARG A 352 -22.57 -2.60 29.57
CA ARG A 352 -21.57 -2.96 30.60
C ARG A 352 -20.98 -4.36 30.44
N VAL A 353 -21.60 -5.25 29.67
CA VAL A 353 -21.11 -6.60 29.39
C VAL A 353 -20.78 -6.75 27.91
N THR A 354 -21.78 -6.54 27.03
CA THR A 354 -21.60 -6.83 25.60
C THR A 354 -20.61 -5.87 24.94
N LEU A 355 -20.80 -4.55 25.11
CA LEU A 355 -19.92 -3.55 24.47
C LEU A 355 -18.46 -3.64 24.94
N PRO A 356 -18.15 -3.77 26.24
CA PRO A 356 -16.78 -4.04 26.68
C PRO A 356 -16.24 -5.40 26.20
N GLY A 357 -17.08 -6.43 26.16
CA GLY A 357 -16.69 -7.76 25.68
C GLY A 357 -16.23 -7.80 24.22
N ILE A 358 -16.83 -6.97 23.36
CA ILE A 358 -16.39 -6.87 21.95
C ILE A 358 -15.30 -5.80 21.72
N ALA A 359 -14.93 -5.03 22.74
CA ALA A 359 -13.97 -3.93 22.61
C ALA A 359 -12.63 -4.35 21.99
N PRO A 360 -12.01 -5.50 22.34
CA PRO A 360 -10.77 -5.95 21.70
C PRO A 360 -10.91 -6.09 20.18
N THR A 361 -12.01 -6.70 19.72
CA THR A 361 -12.31 -6.86 18.30
C THR A 361 -12.56 -5.48 17.64
N ALA A 362 -13.33 -4.62 18.29
CA ALA A 362 -13.61 -3.29 17.79
C ALA A 362 -12.32 -2.45 17.63
N VAL A 363 -11.40 -2.54 18.58
CA VAL A 363 -10.11 -1.84 18.51
C VAL A 363 -9.27 -2.31 17.32
N VAL A 364 -9.17 -3.61 17.10
CA VAL A 364 -8.42 -4.16 15.93
C VAL A 364 -9.05 -3.67 14.63
N MET A 365 -10.38 -3.74 14.52
CA MET A 365 -11.10 -3.27 13.32
C MET A 365 -10.94 -1.76 13.12
N LEU A 366 -10.91 -0.97 14.20
CA LEU A 366 -10.66 0.46 14.12
C LEU A 366 -9.25 0.78 13.59
N ILE A 367 -8.23 0.09 14.08
CA ILE A 367 -6.85 0.28 13.60
C ILE A 367 -6.76 -0.01 12.10
N MET A 368 -7.36 -1.11 11.65
CA MET A 368 -7.40 -1.47 10.23
C MET A 368 -8.17 -0.44 9.39
N ALA A 369 -9.29 0.06 9.91
CA ALA A 369 -10.10 1.07 9.23
C ALA A 369 -9.38 2.43 9.12
N VAL A 370 -8.70 2.88 10.19
CA VAL A 370 -7.88 4.11 10.18
C VAL A 370 -6.73 4.00 9.20
N GLY A 371 -6.12 2.80 9.08
CA GLY A 371 -5.06 2.55 8.09
C GLY A 371 -5.49 2.73 6.64
N ASN A 372 -6.80 2.70 6.39
CA ASN A 372 -7.38 2.86 5.06
C ASN A 372 -8.14 4.18 4.86
N ILE A 373 -8.08 5.10 5.81
CA ILE A 373 -8.88 6.34 5.79
C ILE A 373 -8.62 7.21 4.55
N MET A 374 -7.37 7.22 4.06
CA MET A 374 -6.98 7.96 2.86
C MET A 374 -7.28 7.19 1.57
N ASN A 375 -7.60 5.89 1.67
CA ASN A 375 -7.97 5.04 0.54
C ASN A 375 -9.49 5.04 0.32
N VAL A 376 -10.08 6.23 0.23
CA VAL A 376 -11.48 6.37 -0.19
C VAL A 376 -11.65 5.74 -1.57
N GLY A 377 -12.69 4.91 -1.74
CA GLY A 377 -12.91 4.12 -2.96
C GLY A 377 -12.97 4.99 -4.22
N TYR A 378 -11.88 4.98 -4.99
CA TYR A 378 -11.79 5.75 -6.23
C TYR A 378 -12.81 5.31 -7.27
N GLU A 379 -13.11 4.01 -7.32
CA GLU A 379 -14.08 3.43 -8.25
C GLU A 379 -15.47 4.03 -8.08
N LYS A 380 -15.97 4.10 -6.83
CA LYS A 380 -17.25 4.73 -6.52
C LYS A 380 -17.23 6.21 -6.87
N THR A 381 -16.14 6.90 -6.56
CA THR A 381 -15.99 8.32 -6.88
C THR A 381 -16.03 8.55 -8.39
N ILE A 382 -15.28 7.77 -9.18
CA ILE A 382 -15.26 7.89 -10.65
C ILE A 382 -16.63 7.62 -11.28
N LEU A 383 -17.39 6.68 -10.72
CA LEU A 383 -18.73 6.34 -11.21
C LEU A 383 -19.81 7.38 -10.85
N LEU A 384 -19.60 8.17 -9.78
CA LEU A 384 -20.60 9.12 -9.28
C LEU A 384 -20.27 10.58 -9.53
N TYR A 385 -18.98 10.96 -9.65
CA TYR A 385 -18.58 12.35 -9.79
C TYR A 385 -18.79 12.87 -11.21
N ASN A 386 -18.92 14.17 -11.34
CA ASN A 386 -18.97 14.88 -12.60
C ASN A 386 -18.22 16.23 -12.47
N SER A 387 -18.09 16.98 -13.56
CA SER A 387 -17.40 18.29 -13.55
C SER A 387 -17.96 19.29 -12.54
N GLN A 388 -19.27 19.27 -12.26
CA GLN A 388 -19.92 20.14 -11.30
C GLN A 388 -19.57 19.77 -9.85
N THR A 389 -19.40 18.47 -9.56
CA THR A 389 -19.14 17.95 -8.22
C THR A 389 -17.66 17.83 -7.85
N TYR A 390 -16.74 18.07 -8.78
CA TYR A 390 -15.29 18.06 -8.47
C TYR A 390 -14.87 18.85 -7.22
N PRO A 391 -15.47 20.00 -6.91
CA PRO A 391 -15.10 20.75 -5.69
C PRO A 391 -15.22 19.95 -4.39
N THR A 392 -16.13 18.99 -4.32
CA THR A 392 -16.38 18.14 -3.14
C THR A 392 -16.14 16.64 -3.37
N ALA A 393 -16.17 16.19 -4.62
CA ALA A 393 -16.05 14.78 -4.97
C ALA A 393 -14.63 14.32 -5.27
N ASP A 394 -13.79 15.22 -5.81
CA ASP A 394 -12.44 14.84 -6.25
C ASP A 394 -11.52 14.55 -5.06
N ILE A 395 -11.06 13.31 -4.97
CA ILE A 395 -10.21 12.79 -3.90
C ILE A 395 -8.82 12.44 -4.46
N ILE A 396 -7.86 12.19 -3.57
CA ILE A 396 -6.48 11.84 -4.01
C ILE A 396 -6.49 10.62 -4.94
N SER A 397 -7.26 9.59 -4.63
CA SER A 397 -7.29 8.35 -5.43
C SER A 397 -7.90 8.56 -6.82
N SER A 398 -8.98 9.37 -6.97
CA SER A 398 -9.56 9.72 -8.28
C SER A 398 -8.63 10.63 -9.09
N TYR A 399 -7.91 11.51 -8.41
CA TYR A 399 -6.91 12.36 -9.03
C TYR A 399 -5.71 11.56 -9.56
N VAL A 400 -5.20 10.59 -8.78
CA VAL A 400 -4.15 9.66 -9.21
C VAL A 400 -4.58 8.89 -10.45
N TYR A 401 -5.81 8.36 -10.46
CA TYR A 401 -6.36 7.68 -11.63
C TYR A 401 -6.41 8.60 -12.86
N ARG A 402 -6.93 9.81 -12.70
CA ARG A 402 -7.04 10.78 -13.81
C ARG A 402 -5.68 11.20 -14.33
N MET A 403 -4.72 11.52 -13.46
CA MET A 403 -3.37 11.90 -13.90
C MET A 403 -2.61 10.72 -14.48
N GLY A 404 -2.66 9.54 -13.85
CA GLY A 404 -1.90 8.38 -14.27
C GLY A 404 -2.47 7.69 -15.50
N ILE A 405 -3.77 7.40 -15.52
CA ILE A 405 -4.38 6.58 -16.58
C ILE A 405 -4.91 7.45 -17.71
N VAL A 406 -5.65 8.53 -17.40
CA VAL A 406 -6.27 9.36 -18.43
C VAL A 406 -5.25 10.29 -19.07
N ASN A 407 -4.44 10.99 -18.26
CA ASN A 407 -3.45 11.95 -18.72
C ASN A 407 -2.06 11.32 -19.00
N GLN A 408 -1.87 10.03 -18.65
CA GLN A 408 -0.63 9.28 -18.85
C GLN A 408 0.61 9.89 -18.16
N ASP A 409 0.42 10.73 -17.14
CA ASP A 409 1.49 11.27 -16.31
C ASP A 409 1.78 10.30 -15.15
N TYR A 410 2.48 9.22 -15.49
CA TYR A 410 2.74 8.12 -14.56
C TYR A 410 3.69 8.52 -13.43
N GLY A 411 4.71 9.33 -13.71
CA GLY A 411 5.67 9.79 -12.70
C GLY A 411 5.01 10.62 -11.61
N TYR A 412 4.26 11.63 -12.03
CA TYR A 412 3.53 12.51 -11.13
C TYR A 412 2.44 11.78 -10.34
N SER A 413 1.62 10.96 -11.03
CA SER A 413 0.55 10.20 -10.37
C SER A 413 1.10 9.19 -9.35
N THR A 414 2.24 8.54 -9.65
CA THR A 414 2.93 7.66 -8.71
C THR A 414 3.43 8.42 -7.48
N ALA A 415 3.94 9.63 -7.64
CA ALA A 415 4.37 10.47 -6.51
C ALA A 415 3.19 10.84 -5.60
N VAL A 416 2.03 11.22 -6.18
CA VAL A 416 0.81 11.50 -5.43
C VAL A 416 0.28 10.25 -4.71
N GLY A 417 0.31 9.08 -5.37
CA GLY A 417 -0.07 7.81 -4.77
C GLY A 417 0.87 7.39 -3.62
N LEU A 418 2.18 7.59 -3.78
CA LEU A 418 3.16 7.31 -2.74
C LEU A 418 2.99 8.22 -1.52
N PHE A 419 2.70 9.51 -1.73
CA PHE A 419 2.33 10.43 -0.66
C PHE A 419 1.11 9.94 0.12
N ASN A 420 0.05 9.51 -0.57
CA ASN A 420 -1.15 8.96 0.06
C ASN A 420 -0.84 7.71 0.90
N THR A 421 -0.03 6.79 0.35
CA THR A 421 0.40 5.57 1.03
C THR A 421 1.24 5.88 2.28
N LEU A 422 2.12 6.89 2.21
CA LEU A 422 2.93 7.30 3.36
C LEU A 422 2.07 7.86 4.50
N ILE A 423 1.05 8.66 4.19
CA ILE A 423 0.09 9.15 5.20
C ILE A 423 -0.62 7.97 5.86
N ASN A 424 -1.15 7.02 5.07
CA ASN A 424 -1.80 5.82 5.61
C ASN A 424 -0.87 5.03 6.53
N LEU A 425 0.39 4.84 6.14
CA LEU A 425 1.38 4.16 6.98
C LEU A 425 1.58 4.87 8.32
N VAL A 426 1.74 6.19 8.30
CA VAL A 426 1.89 7.00 9.52
C VAL A 426 0.64 6.84 10.41
N LEU A 427 -0.55 6.93 9.83
CA LEU A 427 -1.81 6.78 10.56
C LEU A 427 -1.94 5.40 11.21
N VAL A 428 -1.61 4.31 10.51
CA VAL A 428 -1.61 2.94 11.07
C VAL A 428 -0.65 2.84 12.26
N VAL A 429 0.60 3.29 12.09
CA VAL A 429 1.62 3.22 13.13
C VAL A 429 1.20 4.03 14.37
N VAL A 430 0.69 5.25 14.17
CA VAL A 430 0.23 6.11 15.26
C VAL A 430 -0.97 5.47 15.98
N THR A 431 -1.97 5.02 15.24
CA THR A 431 -3.17 4.40 15.80
C THR A 431 -2.84 3.12 16.56
N ASN A 432 -1.98 2.25 16.01
CA ASN A 432 -1.53 1.04 16.68
C ASN A 432 -0.78 1.35 17.99
N LYS A 433 0.07 2.40 17.97
CA LYS A 433 0.80 2.84 19.18
C LYS A 433 -0.13 3.42 20.25
N ILE A 434 -1.16 4.17 19.84
CA ILE A 434 -2.18 4.70 20.77
C ILE A 434 -3.00 3.54 21.33
N SER A 435 -3.47 2.62 20.50
CA SER A 435 -4.28 1.48 20.90
C SER A 435 -3.57 0.62 21.93
N ARG A 436 -2.27 0.33 21.73
CA ARG A 436 -1.45 -0.42 22.69
C ARG A 436 -1.39 0.22 24.08
N ARG A 437 -1.50 1.55 24.16
CA ARG A 437 -1.48 2.27 25.44
C ARG A 437 -2.85 2.31 26.13
N VAL A 438 -3.92 2.27 25.35
CA VAL A 438 -5.29 2.48 25.87
C VAL A 438 -5.97 1.16 26.17
N SER A 439 -5.78 0.11 25.36
CA SER A 439 -6.56 -1.13 25.44
C SER A 439 -5.71 -2.40 25.55
N GLU A 440 -4.38 -2.30 25.67
CA GLU A 440 -3.44 -3.43 25.61
C GLU A 440 -3.59 -4.30 24.34
N THR A 441 -4.49 -3.94 23.45
CA THR A 441 -4.77 -4.63 22.18
C THR A 441 -4.08 -3.91 21.04
N SER A 442 -3.29 -4.63 20.25
CA SER A 442 -2.56 -4.06 19.10
C SER A 442 -2.46 -5.09 17.98
N LEU A 443 -2.09 -4.64 16.78
CA LEU A 443 -1.84 -5.54 15.65
C LEU A 443 -0.48 -6.26 15.77
N TRP A 444 0.53 -5.60 16.32
CA TRP A 444 1.88 -6.15 16.55
C TRP A 444 2.51 -5.56 17.80
#